data_1655c138a2df58cb84dc556b96483076
#
_entry.id   1655c138a2df58cb84dc556b96483076
#
_cell.length_a   1.000
_cell.length_b   1.000
_cell.length_c   1.000
_cell.angle_alpha   90.00
_cell.angle_beta   90.00
_cell.angle_gamma   90.00
#
_symmetry.space_group_name_H-M   'P 1'
#
loop_
_entity.id
_entity.type
_entity.pdbx_description
1 polymer ?
#
loop_
_entity_poly.entity_id
_entity_poly.type
_entity_poly.pdbx_seq_one_letter_code
_entity_poly.pdbx_strand_id
1 'polypeptide(L)'
;MLLCLSSHSRPDIAMFVSQVARISRSPKHSHEKALERIGCYLKGTMDKGLILKPNGILNVDAHVETDFSGLALKEDRSDPTSVKSRTGFVISIANCPGVWHSKLRLQIATSSTHAEYIGLSTAMKTVLPVGNLLCVVARALDLPEDYTSTIKTTMWEDNNGCRIIATLEPGRQTPASKWYDIALHWFRSY
;
A
#
# COMPACT_ATOMS: atom_id res chain seq x y z
N MET A 1 -5.17 -0.73 21.04
CA MET A 1 -6.53 -0.60 20.49
C MET A 1 -6.57 0.06 19.11
N LEU A 2 -6.07 1.30 18.90
CA LEU A 2 -6.11 1.96 17.57
C LEU A 2 -5.40 1.18 16.46
N LEU A 3 -4.24 0.56 16.73
CA LEU A 3 -3.53 -0.29 15.76
C LEU A 3 -4.40 -1.47 15.32
N CYS A 4 -5.15 -2.11 16.22
CA CYS A 4 -6.06 -3.18 15.89
C CYS A 4 -7.21 -2.69 14.99
N LEU A 5 -7.83 -1.58 15.33
CA LEU A 5 -8.89 -0.99 14.49
C LEU A 5 -8.37 -0.65 13.09
N SER A 6 -7.21 0.00 13.00
CA SER A 6 -6.63 0.42 11.72
C SER A 6 -6.22 -0.73 10.82
N SER A 7 -5.88 -1.89 11.38
CA SER A 7 -5.44 -3.06 10.61
C SER A 7 -6.55 -4.04 10.26
N HIS A 8 -7.72 -3.99 10.90
CA HIS A 8 -8.77 -4.99 10.70
C HIS A 8 -10.10 -4.43 10.15
N SER A 9 -10.45 -3.19 10.48
CA SER A 9 -11.78 -2.66 10.13
C SER A 9 -11.81 -1.21 9.67
N ARG A 10 -10.77 -0.42 9.94
CA ARG A 10 -10.75 1.03 9.68
C ARG A 10 -9.48 1.42 8.90
N PRO A 11 -9.40 1.10 7.60
CA PRO A 11 -8.27 1.53 6.75
C PRO A 11 -8.10 3.05 6.66
N ASP A 12 -9.18 3.79 6.78
CA ASP A 12 -9.23 5.25 6.75
C ASP A 12 -8.38 5.93 7.83
N ILE A 13 -8.14 5.29 8.96
CA ILE A 13 -7.25 5.81 10.01
C ILE A 13 -5.83 5.22 9.97
N ALA A 14 -5.54 4.27 9.07
CA ALA A 14 -4.27 3.51 9.08
C ALA A 14 -3.03 4.41 8.99
N MET A 15 -3.06 5.43 8.13
CA MET A 15 -1.97 6.39 7.99
C MET A 15 -1.74 7.17 9.30
N PHE A 16 -2.79 7.73 9.88
CA PHE A 16 -2.69 8.57 11.09
C PHE A 16 -2.24 7.76 12.31
N VAL A 17 -2.80 6.56 12.48
CA VAL A 17 -2.42 5.65 13.56
C VAL A 17 -0.95 5.21 13.40
N SER A 18 -0.52 4.90 12.19
CA SER A 18 0.88 4.56 11.90
C SER A 18 1.84 5.73 12.23
N GLN A 19 1.44 6.97 11.96
CA GLN A 19 2.23 8.16 12.31
C GLN A 19 2.38 8.31 13.82
N VAL A 20 1.27 8.25 14.55
CA VAL A 20 1.29 8.44 16.01
C VAL A 20 2.00 7.27 16.72
N ALA A 21 1.89 6.05 16.21
CA ALA A 21 2.59 4.89 16.77
C ALA A 21 4.11 5.03 16.72
N ARG A 22 4.68 5.71 15.72
CA ARG A 22 6.15 5.94 15.61
C ARG A 22 6.73 6.71 16.79
N ILE A 23 5.96 7.65 17.31
CA ILE A 23 6.39 8.61 18.34
C ILE A 23 5.94 8.22 19.74
N SER A 24 5.32 7.05 19.90
CA SER A 24 4.83 6.56 21.21
C SER A 24 5.92 6.43 22.26
N ARG A 25 7.19 6.25 21.86
CA ARG A 25 8.34 6.14 22.77
C ARG A 25 8.76 7.50 23.38
N SER A 26 8.52 8.61 22.68
CA SER A 26 8.86 9.95 23.12
C SER A 26 7.76 10.94 22.65
N PRO A 27 6.57 10.90 23.30
CA PRO A 27 5.45 11.70 22.88
C PRO A 27 5.64 13.17 23.23
N LYS A 28 5.17 14.06 22.34
CA LYS A 28 5.06 15.51 22.57
C LYS A 28 3.57 15.88 22.71
N HIS A 29 3.25 17.03 23.29
CA HIS A 29 1.86 17.51 23.41
C HIS A 29 1.13 17.62 22.05
N SER A 30 1.86 17.95 20.98
CA SER A 30 1.28 17.93 19.62
C SER A 30 0.75 16.56 19.20
N HIS A 31 1.37 15.48 19.69
CA HIS A 31 0.98 14.09 19.41
C HIS A 31 -0.28 13.69 20.17
N GLU A 32 -0.47 14.21 21.39
CA GLU A 32 -1.71 14.06 22.15
C GLU A 32 -2.89 14.66 21.39
N LYS A 33 -2.76 15.89 20.88
CA LYS A 33 -3.77 16.52 20.02
C LYS A 33 -4.07 15.72 18.75
N ALA A 34 -3.06 15.07 18.18
CA ALA A 34 -3.28 14.18 17.02
C ALA A 34 -4.10 12.95 17.40
N LEU A 35 -3.86 12.35 18.58
CA LEU A 35 -4.67 11.24 19.11
C LEU A 35 -6.11 11.67 19.39
N GLU A 36 -6.31 12.83 20.00
CA GLU A 36 -7.64 13.39 20.24
C GLU A 36 -8.43 13.57 18.93
N ARG A 37 -7.77 14.07 17.88
CA ARG A 37 -8.39 14.19 16.53
C ARG A 37 -8.81 12.84 15.96
N ILE A 38 -7.98 11.80 16.10
CA ILE A 38 -8.35 10.45 15.70
C ILE A 38 -9.56 9.97 16.50
N GLY A 39 -9.58 10.22 17.81
CA GLY A 39 -10.71 9.88 18.68
C GLY A 39 -12.00 10.60 18.28
N CYS A 40 -11.94 11.90 18.02
CA CYS A 40 -13.08 12.69 17.54
C CYS A 40 -13.57 12.20 16.16
N TYR A 41 -12.67 11.89 15.25
CA TYR A 41 -13.02 11.34 13.95
C TYR A 41 -13.74 9.98 14.09
N LEU A 42 -13.23 9.08 14.91
CA LEU A 42 -13.85 7.79 15.19
C LEU A 42 -15.23 7.95 15.82
N LYS A 43 -15.37 8.87 16.79
CA LYS A 43 -16.67 9.19 17.42
C LYS A 43 -17.68 9.70 16.39
N GLY A 44 -17.26 10.59 15.48
CA GLY A 44 -18.12 11.11 14.41
C GLY A 44 -18.39 10.14 13.26
N THR A 45 -17.74 8.97 13.26
CA THR A 45 -17.85 7.96 12.19
C THR A 45 -18.06 6.56 12.73
N MET A 46 -18.71 6.40 13.89
CA MET A 46 -18.95 5.10 14.52
C MET A 46 -19.79 4.16 13.63
N ASP A 47 -20.72 4.75 12.89
CA ASP A 47 -21.62 4.01 12.00
C ASP A 47 -21.00 3.66 10.64
N LYS A 48 -19.77 4.14 10.38
CA LYS A 48 -19.04 3.82 9.14
C LYS A 48 -18.23 2.54 9.32
N GLY A 49 -18.50 1.58 8.46
CA GLY A 49 -17.75 0.32 8.37
C GLY A 49 -17.21 0.07 6.96
N LEU A 50 -16.53 -1.04 6.79
CA LEU A 50 -16.18 -1.54 5.45
C LEU A 50 -17.44 -2.06 4.76
N ILE A 51 -17.64 -1.63 3.52
CA ILE A 51 -18.71 -2.15 2.68
C ILE A 51 -18.12 -3.31 1.88
N LEU A 52 -18.54 -4.52 2.18
CA LEU A 52 -18.17 -5.74 1.46
C LEU A 52 -19.30 -6.10 0.50
N LYS A 53 -19.29 -5.46 -0.67
CA LYS A 53 -20.27 -5.71 -1.73
C LYS A 53 -19.56 -6.22 -2.97
N PRO A 54 -19.43 -7.55 -3.15
CA PRO A 54 -18.74 -8.10 -4.31
C PRO A 54 -19.48 -7.76 -5.60
N ASN A 55 -18.73 -7.53 -6.67
CA ASN A 55 -19.26 -7.22 -8.01
C ASN A 55 -19.56 -8.47 -8.86
N GLY A 56 -19.41 -9.67 -8.31
CA GLY A 56 -19.63 -10.94 -9.01
C GLY A 56 -18.45 -11.37 -9.91
N ILE A 57 -17.39 -10.59 -10.00
CA ILE A 57 -16.18 -10.92 -10.77
C ILE A 57 -15.05 -11.19 -9.80
N LEU A 58 -14.47 -12.40 -9.83
CA LEU A 58 -13.35 -12.74 -8.97
C LEU A 58 -12.05 -12.18 -9.54
N ASN A 59 -11.78 -10.92 -9.25
CA ASN A 59 -10.56 -10.20 -9.61
C ASN A 59 -9.83 -9.68 -8.38
N VAL A 60 -8.54 -9.40 -8.54
CA VAL A 60 -7.70 -8.74 -7.55
C VAL A 60 -7.29 -7.37 -8.10
N ASP A 61 -7.72 -6.31 -7.44
CA ASP A 61 -7.33 -4.95 -7.79
C ASP A 61 -6.49 -4.36 -6.65
N ALA A 62 -5.31 -3.88 -6.97
CA ALA A 62 -4.41 -3.24 -6.01
C ALA A 62 -4.14 -1.79 -6.42
N HIS A 63 -4.50 -0.86 -5.57
CA HIS A 63 -4.18 0.56 -5.70
C HIS A 63 -2.95 0.85 -4.85
N VAL A 64 -1.93 1.40 -5.48
CA VAL A 64 -0.66 1.75 -4.82
C VAL A 64 -0.47 3.26 -4.90
N GLU A 65 -0.02 3.84 -3.79
CA GLU A 65 0.27 5.26 -3.68
C GLU A 65 1.48 5.46 -2.78
N THR A 66 2.33 6.39 -3.13
CA THR A 66 3.53 6.69 -2.35
C THR A 66 3.73 8.18 -2.16
N ASP A 67 3.79 8.59 -0.92
CA ASP A 67 4.20 9.93 -0.54
C ASP A 67 5.73 10.07 -0.68
N PHE A 68 6.18 10.96 -1.56
CA PHE A 68 7.60 11.28 -1.70
C PHE A 68 8.01 12.39 -0.72
N SER A 69 8.69 11.99 0.37
CA SER A 69 9.25 12.93 1.37
C SER A 69 8.23 13.95 1.91
N GLY A 70 6.96 13.58 2.02
CA GLY A 70 5.86 14.51 2.31
C GLY A 70 5.94 15.24 3.65
N LEU A 71 6.83 14.81 4.54
CA LEU A 71 7.05 15.41 5.85
C LEU A 71 8.39 16.18 5.94
N ALA A 72 9.25 16.12 4.92
CA ALA A 72 10.61 16.66 4.96
C ALA A 72 10.72 18.15 5.30
N LEU A 73 9.67 18.94 5.06
CA LEU A 73 9.60 20.37 5.38
C LEU A 73 8.60 20.70 6.48
N LYS A 74 7.83 19.72 6.94
CA LYS A 74 6.70 19.92 7.89
C LYS A 74 6.99 19.39 9.29
N GLU A 75 7.90 18.42 9.41
CA GLU A 75 8.36 17.87 10.68
C GLU A 75 9.69 18.49 11.14
N ASP A 76 10.11 18.13 12.34
CA ASP A 76 11.38 18.54 12.92
C ASP A 76 12.53 18.14 11.99
N ARG A 77 13.28 19.12 11.51
CA ARG A 77 14.43 18.91 10.61
C ARG A 77 15.53 18.07 11.24
N SER A 78 15.55 17.96 12.56
CA SER A 78 16.49 17.11 13.30
C SER A 78 16.08 15.63 13.29
N ASP A 79 14.85 15.30 12.90
CA ASP A 79 14.42 13.91 12.76
C ASP A 79 14.83 13.35 11.39
N PRO A 80 15.81 12.43 11.33
CA PRO A 80 16.27 11.84 10.05
C PRO A 80 15.19 11.00 9.37
N THR A 81 14.08 10.71 10.04
CA THR A 81 12.95 9.98 9.43
C THR A 81 12.01 10.88 8.66
N SER A 82 12.12 12.21 8.77
CA SER A 82 11.29 13.17 8.06
C SER A 82 11.43 13.10 6.54
N VAL A 83 12.61 12.71 6.04
CA VAL A 83 12.90 12.55 4.60
C VAL A 83 12.42 11.22 4.01
N LYS A 84 11.91 10.30 4.86
CA LYS A 84 11.46 8.99 4.40
C LYS A 84 10.06 9.09 3.79
N SER A 85 9.89 8.40 2.69
CA SER A 85 8.61 8.26 1.99
C SER A 85 7.72 7.22 2.67
N ARG A 86 6.41 7.37 2.50
CA ARG A 86 5.42 6.41 2.98
C ARG A 86 4.87 5.63 1.79
N THR A 87 4.77 4.32 1.92
CA THR A 87 4.03 3.47 0.99
C THR A 87 2.66 3.16 1.57
N GLY A 88 1.64 3.37 0.76
CA GLY A 88 0.28 2.91 0.99
C GLY A 88 -0.18 2.02 -0.16
N PHE A 89 -0.95 0.99 0.14
CA PHE A 89 -1.70 0.24 -0.86
C PHE A 89 -2.97 -0.36 -0.27
N VAL A 90 -3.94 -0.57 -1.13
CA VAL A 90 -5.18 -1.30 -0.82
C VAL A 90 -5.36 -2.37 -1.88
N ILE A 91 -5.59 -3.61 -1.44
CA ILE A 91 -5.91 -4.74 -2.29
C ILE A 91 -7.38 -5.10 -2.08
N SER A 92 -8.15 -5.08 -3.15
CA SER A 92 -9.54 -5.46 -3.19
C SER A 92 -9.70 -6.79 -3.95
N ILE A 93 -10.56 -7.65 -3.44
CA ILE A 93 -10.96 -8.92 -4.07
C ILE A 93 -12.44 -8.79 -4.42
N ALA A 94 -12.79 -8.97 -5.69
CA ALA A 94 -14.16 -8.79 -6.18
C ALA A 94 -14.77 -7.44 -5.73
N ASN A 95 -14.00 -6.35 -5.79
CA ASN A 95 -14.35 -5.01 -5.33
C ASN A 95 -14.50 -4.85 -3.78
N CYS A 96 -14.14 -5.85 -3.00
CA CYS A 96 -14.16 -5.77 -1.55
C CYS A 96 -12.75 -5.53 -1.01
N PRO A 97 -12.48 -4.46 -0.25
CA PRO A 97 -11.18 -4.24 0.34
C PRO A 97 -10.86 -5.33 1.36
N GLY A 98 -9.78 -6.08 1.14
CA GLY A 98 -9.36 -7.20 1.98
C GLY A 98 -8.04 -6.99 2.69
N VAL A 99 -7.09 -6.29 2.04
CA VAL A 99 -5.76 -6.01 2.60
C VAL A 99 -5.40 -4.57 2.35
N TRP A 100 -4.86 -3.89 3.36
CA TRP A 100 -4.33 -2.53 3.20
C TRP A 100 -3.07 -2.34 4.03
N HIS A 101 -2.26 -1.39 3.59
CA HIS A 101 -0.99 -1.10 4.20
C HIS A 101 -0.72 0.40 4.18
N SER A 102 -0.14 0.94 5.25
CA SER A 102 0.38 2.30 5.29
C SER A 102 1.57 2.36 6.24
N LYS A 103 2.78 2.41 5.68
CA LYS A 103 4.02 2.36 6.46
C LYS A 103 5.09 3.29 5.91
N LEU A 104 5.82 3.94 6.80
CA LEU A 104 7.02 4.67 6.47
C LEU A 104 8.12 3.69 6.05
N ARG A 105 8.82 3.99 4.95
CA ARG A 105 9.89 3.14 4.41
C ARG A 105 11.21 3.34 5.15
N LEU A 106 12.06 2.32 5.06
CA LEU A 106 13.44 2.40 5.52
C LEU A 106 14.35 3.06 4.48
N GLN A 107 14.11 2.77 3.20
CA GLN A 107 14.86 3.33 2.07
C GLN A 107 14.43 4.76 1.77
N ILE A 108 15.40 5.59 1.42
CA ILE A 108 15.18 6.94 0.93
C ILE A 108 15.07 6.86 -0.59
N ALA A 109 13.97 7.40 -1.13
CA ALA A 109 13.80 7.51 -2.58
C ALA A 109 14.50 8.78 -3.09
N THR A 110 15.05 8.71 -4.30
CA THR A 110 15.78 9.83 -4.94
C THR A 110 14.87 10.67 -5.84
N SER A 111 13.66 10.20 -6.12
CA SER A 111 12.65 10.89 -6.93
C SER A 111 11.26 10.36 -6.61
N SER A 112 10.20 11.06 -7.03
CA SER A 112 8.82 10.57 -6.91
C SER A 112 8.63 9.25 -7.65
N THR A 113 9.10 9.14 -8.89
CA THR A 113 9.05 7.88 -9.66
C THR A 113 9.77 6.73 -8.95
N HIS A 114 10.94 6.98 -8.33
CA HIS A 114 11.63 5.97 -7.53
C HIS A 114 10.81 5.59 -6.30
N ALA A 115 10.18 6.56 -5.66
CA ALA A 115 9.30 6.32 -4.53
C ALA A 115 8.12 5.41 -4.92
N GLU A 116 7.42 5.71 -6.00
CA GLU A 116 6.31 4.89 -6.49
C GLU A 116 6.77 3.49 -6.88
N TYR A 117 7.92 3.37 -7.55
CA TYR A 117 8.45 2.08 -7.96
C TYR A 117 8.81 1.16 -6.77
N ILE A 118 9.34 1.72 -5.68
CA ILE A 118 9.55 0.97 -4.44
C ILE A 118 8.20 0.56 -3.83
N GLY A 119 7.20 1.45 -3.88
CA GLY A 119 5.84 1.18 -3.43
C GLY A 119 5.21 0.02 -4.19
N LEU A 120 5.27 0.07 -5.52
CA LEU A 120 4.78 -0.98 -6.42
C LEU A 120 5.47 -2.31 -6.13
N SER A 121 6.80 -2.35 -6.07
CA SER A 121 7.57 -3.55 -5.73
C SER A 121 7.18 -4.14 -4.36
N THR A 122 6.85 -3.28 -3.41
CA THR A 122 6.41 -3.69 -2.07
C THR A 122 5.00 -4.28 -2.10
N ALA A 123 4.07 -3.66 -2.83
CA ALA A 123 2.70 -4.14 -2.97
C ALA A 123 2.66 -5.49 -3.69
N MET A 124 3.47 -5.68 -4.73
CA MET A 124 3.56 -6.93 -5.48
C MET A 124 3.90 -8.14 -4.60
N LYS A 125 4.69 -7.96 -3.53
CA LYS A 125 4.99 -9.03 -2.55
C LYS A 125 3.76 -9.53 -1.81
N THR A 126 2.69 -8.74 -1.77
CA THR A 126 1.41 -9.14 -1.15
C THR A 126 0.40 -9.56 -2.22
N VAL A 127 0.35 -8.85 -3.32
CA VAL A 127 -0.63 -9.07 -4.41
C VAL A 127 -0.46 -10.44 -5.05
N LEU A 128 0.78 -10.84 -5.41
CA LEU A 128 1.03 -12.13 -6.06
C LEU A 128 0.63 -13.32 -5.17
N PRO A 129 1.02 -13.39 -3.88
CA PRO A 129 0.53 -14.45 -3.01
C PRO A 129 -1.00 -14.47 -2.85
N VAL A 130 -1.66 -13.30 -2.79
CA VAL A 130 -3.12 -13.22 -2.71
C VAL A 130 -3.76 -13.79 -3.99
N GLY A 131 -3.28 -13.41 -5.16
CA GLY A 131 -3.77 -13.95 -6.43
C GLY A 131 -3.61 -15.47 -6.51
N ASN A 132 -2.41 -15.97 -6.15
CA ASN A 132 -2.15 -17.41 -6.11
C ASN A 132 -3.06 -18.15 -5.12
N LEU A 133 -3.27 -17.59 -3.92
CA LEU A 133 -4.17 -18.16 -2.92
C LEU A 133 -5.60 -18.26 -3.46
N LEU A 134 -6.10 -17.23 -4.13
CA LEU A 134 -7.44 -17.25 -4.74
C LEU A 134 -7.55 -18.36 -5.79
N CYS A 135 -6.54 -18.55 -6.62
CA CYS A 135 -6.52 -19.64 -7.59
C CYS A 135 -6.59 -21.03 -6.91
N VAL A 136 -5.84 -21.20 -5.80
CA VAL A 136 -5.88 -22.46 -5.02
C VAL A 136 -7.25 -22.68 -4.39
N VAL A 137 -7.82 -21.65 -3.78
CA VAL A 137 -9.15 -21.74 -3.14
C VAL A 137 -10.23 -22.00 -4.18
N ALA A 138 -10.21 -21.34 -5.33
CA ALA A 138 -11.18 -21.54 -6.40
C ALA A 138 -11.15 -22.99 -6.91
N ARG A 139 -9.96 -23.57 -7.08
CA ARG A 139 -9.81 -25.00 -7.46
C ARG A 139 -10.30 -25.94 -6.36
N ALA A 140 -10.00 -25.64 -5.09
CA ALA A 140 -10.43 -26.47 -3.96
C ALA A 140 -11.95 -26.46 -3.74
N LEU A 141 -12.63 -25.43 -4.25
CA LEU A 141 -14.10 -25.30 -4.23
C LEU A 141 -14.76 -25.81 -5.51
N ASP A 142 -14.00 -26.47 -6.40
CA ASP A 142 -14.48 -26.96 -7.70
C ASP A 142 -15.22 -25.88 -8.52
N LEU A 143 -14.77 -24.62 -8.44
CA LEU A 143 -15.33 -23.57 -9.25
C LEU A 143 -15.03 -23.83 -10.73
N PRO A 144 -15.95 -23.49 -11.65
CA PRO A 144 -15.75 -23.67 -13.09
C PRO A 144 -14.43 -23.08 -13.58
N GLU A 145 -13.79 -23.71 -14.56
CA GLU A 145 -12.50 -23.26 -15.12
C GLU A 145 -12.55 -21.80 -15.59
N ASP A 146 -13.68 -21.33 -16.08
CA ASP A 146 -13.92 -19.94 -16.46
C ASP A 146 -13.63 -18.96 -15.31
N TYR A 147 -13.92 -19.34 -14.08
CA TYR A 147 -13.62 -18.51 -12.89
C TYR A 147 -12.15 -18.58 -12.51
N THR A 148 -11.49 -19.75 -12.66
CA THR A 148 -10.08 -19.94 -12.28
C THR A 148 -9.12 -19.35 -13.32
N SER A 149 -9.47 -19.40 -14.59
CA SER A 149 -8.68 -18.84 -15.69
C SER A 149 -8.82 -17.33 -15.83
N THR A 150 -9.89 -16.74 -15.28
CA THR A 150 -10.19 -15.32 -15.37
C THR A 150 -9.82 -14.51 -14.14
N ILE A 151 -9.21 -15.11 -13.10
CA ILE A 151 -8.70 -14.35 -11.95
C ILE A 151 -7.60 -13.40 -12.43
N LYS A 152 -8.03 -12.18 -12.74
CA LYS A 152 -7.14 -11.13 -13.21
C LYS A 152 -6.61 -10.34 -12.02
N THR A 153 -5.31 -10.15 -11.98
CA THR A 153 -4.66 -9.25 -11.03
C THR A 153 -4.31 -7.95 -11.74
N THR A 154 -4.83 -6.83 -11.26
CA THR A 154 -4.58 -5.50 -11.83
C THR A 154 -3.91 -4.61 -10.80
N MET A 155 -2.80 -3.98 -11.18
CA MET A 155 -2.12 -2.96 -10.39
C MET A 155 -2.47 -1.58 -10.92
N TRP A 156 -2.99 -0.72 -10.06
CA TRP A 156 -3.32 0.66 -10.35
C TRP A 156 -2.23 1.57 -9.79
N GLU A 157 -1.55 2.27 -10.68
CA GLU A 157 -0.42 3.17 -10.41
C GLU A 157 -0.60 4.42 -11.26
N ASP A 158 -0.56 5.61 -10.66
CA ASP A 158 -0.80 6.87 -11.35
C ASP A 158 0.47 7.51 -11.94
N ASN A 159 1.65 7.13 -11.43
CA ASN A 159 2.93 7.64 -11.93
C ASN A 159 3.33 6.97 -13.25
N ASN A 160 3.24 7.73 -14.35
CA ASN A 160 3.56 7.22 -15.67
C ASN A 160 5.03 6.73 -15.79
N GLY A 161 5.99 7.39 -15.13
CA GLY A 161 7.38 6.94 -15.10
C GLY A 161 7.54 5.59 -14.41
N CYS A 162 6.83 5.39 -13.30
CA CYS A 162 6.77 4.11 -12.59
C CYS A 162 6.20 3.01 -13.50
N ARG A 163 5.07 3.27 -14.17
CA ARG A 163 4.43 2.33 -15.10
C ARG A 163 5.35 1.92 -16.24
N ILE A 164 6.02 2.88 -16.87
CA ILE A 164 6.99 2.60 -17.95
C ILE A 164 8.09 1.67 -17.44
N ILE A 165 8.68 1.96 -16.28
CA ILE A 165 9.74 1.14 -15.70
C ILE A 165 9.23 -0.26 -15.36
N ALA A 166 8.02 -0.37 -14.81
CA ALA A 166 7.43 -1.64 -14.41
C ALA A 166 7.13 -2.59 -15.59
N THR A 167 6.82 -2.03 -16.77
CA THR A 167 6.47 -2.79 -17.98
C THR A 167 7.67 -3.08 -18.90
N LEU A 168 8.87 -2.62 -18.54
CA LEU A 168 10.07 -2.99 -19.29
C LEU A 168 10.37 -4.49 -19.17
N GLU A 169 10.87 -5.07 -20.27
CA GLU A 169 11.37 -6.43 -20.26
C GLU A 169 12.43 -6.64 -19.15
N PRO A 170 12.50 -7.83 -18.55
CA PRO A 170 13.53 -8.15 -17.56
C PRO A 170 14.93 -7.83 -18.10
N GLY A 171 15.76 -7.19 -17.25
CA GLY A 171 17.10 -6.74 -17.61
C GLY A 171 17.19 -5.40 -18.34
N ARG A 172 16.09 -4.86 -18.87
CA ARG A 172 16.09 -3.51 -19.47
C ARG A 172 15.96 -2.43 -18.40
N GLN A 173 16.61 -1.30 -18.64
CA GLN A 173 16.61 -0.14 -17.76
C GLN A 173 16.46 1.15 -18.56
N THR A 174 15.82 2.15 -17.96
CA THR A 174 15.88 3.53 -18.46
C THR A 174 17.12 4.24 -17.91
N PRO A 175 17.58 5.35 -18.51
CA PRO A 175 18.65 6.15 -17.93
C PRO A 175 18.39 6.57 -16.48
N ALA A 176 17.14 6.82 -16.13
CA ALA A 176 16.72 7.19 -14.78
C ALA A 176 16.69 6.01 -13.80
N SER A 177 16.34 4.80 -14.27
CA SER A 177 16.18 3.61 -13.42
C SER A 177 17.46 2.79 -13.25
N LYS A 178 18.54 3.12 -13.95
CA LYS A 178 19.82 2.39 -13.84
C LYS A 178 20.44 2.42 -12.43
N TRP A 179 20.01 3.38 -11.61
CA TRP A 179 20.47 3.55 -10.24
C TRP A 179 19.53 2.91 -9.21
N TYR A 180 18.42 2.30 -9.66
CA TYR A 180 17.51 1.62 -8.76
C TYR A 180 18.09 0.27 -8.35
N ASP A 181 17.83 -0.12 -7.12
CA ASP A 181 18.23 -1.43 -6.62
C ASP A 181 17.65 -2.55 -7.51
N ILE A 182 18.51 -3.47 -7.94
CA ILE A 182 18.12 -4.64 -8.74
C ILE A 182 17.02 -5.43 -8.03
N ALA A 183 17.06 -5.50 -6.70
CA ALA A 183 16.04 -6.16 -5.91
C ALA A 183 14.63 -5.57 -6.09
N LEU A 184 14.47 -4.36 -6.61
CA LEU A 184 13.16 -3.77 -6.89
C LEU A 184 12.52 -4.29 -8.18
N HIS A 185 13.31 -4.86 -9.08
CA HIS A 185 12.86 -5.32 -10.41
C HIS A 185 12.35 -6.75 -10.45
N TRP A 186 12.35 -7.45 -9.33
CA TRP A 186 12.05 -8.89 -9.22
C TRP A 186 10.70 -9.30 -9.82
N PHE A 187 9.69 -8.42 -9.73
CA PHE A 187 8.33 -8.74 -10.18
C PHE A 187 8.13 -8.62 -11.70
N ARG A 188 9.10 -8.08 -12.44
CA ARG A 188 8.99 -7.95 -13.91
C ARG A 188 9.03 -9.28 -14.66
N SER A 189 9.35 -10.37 -13.97
CA SER A 189 9.35 -11.72 -14.53
C SER A 189 7.99 -12.43 -14.38
N TYR A 190 7.01 -11.75 -13.80
CA TYR A 190 5.63 -12.23 -13.60
C TYR A 190 4.66 -11.44 -14.45
#